data_aefe627b728e0af1c73024f60a1f5692
#
_entry.id   aefe627b728e0af1c73024f60a1f5692
#
_cell.length_a   1.000
_cell.length_b   1.000
_cell.length_c   1.000
_cell.angle_alpha   90.00
_cell.angle_beta   90.00
_cell.angle_gamma   90.00
#
_symmetry.space_group_name_H-M   'P 1'
#
loop_
_entity.id
_entity.type
_entity.pdbx_description
1 polymer ?
#
loop_
_entity_poly.entity_id
_entity_poly.type
_entity_poly.pdbx_seq_one_letter_code
_entity_poly.pdbx_strand_id
1 'polypeptide(L)'
;TTRQLKNKRGSAVQTSAALPDALHSAAALSEISALEGNIQGFYLGTLLLILGFSGFIVVRQVFIRRELDDQAKKTGERIRAGNASSDDYFEMGSIMLRKKVYTQAIRNLQLAAENWEGDEEDLAQVHNALGFGYAEMEKYEDAIKEFKLASQLQPGYVTVWNNLGDAYEKLKMHKNSNFIFEQKILHLAQCDILLKYSFGKLSIIEKAFLLFNKHE
;
A
#
# COMPACT_ATOMS: atom_id res chain seq x y z
N THR A 1 70.90 19.03 59.91
CA THR A 1 71.00 19.03 58.40
C THR A 1 70.36 17.78 57.77
N THR A 2 70.10 16.71 58.50
CA THR A 2 69.51 15.48 57.95
C THR A 2 67.98 15.42 57.87
N ARG A 3 67.25 16.38 58.45
CA ARG A 3 65.77 16.45 58.44
C ARG A 3 65.20 17.14 57.25
N GLN A 4 65.97 17.98 56.55
CA GLN A 4 65.51 18.70 55.35
C GLN A 4 65.54 17.86 54.04
N LEU A 5 66.43 16.83 54.02
CA LEU A 5 66.57 15.96 52.83
C LEU A 5 65.48 14.89 52.71
N LYS A 6 64.78 14.52 53.81
CA LYS A 6 63.70 13.54 53.78
C LYS A 6 62.39 14.08 53.26
N ASN A 7 62.15 15.41 53.33
CA ASN A 7 60.91 16.01 52.89
C ASN A 7 60.89 16.33 51.38
N LYS A 8 62.11 16.45 50.74
CA LYS A 8 62.17 16.62 49.28
C LYS A 8 61.98 15.36 48.46
N ARG A 9 62.17 14.17 49.03
CA ARG A 9 61.94 12.90 48.34
C ARG A 9 60.48 12.46 48.34
N GLY A 10 59.67 12.91 49.30
CA GLY A 10 58.23 12.61 49.37
C GLY A 10 57.41 13.37 48.36
N SER A 11 57.82 14.61 47.99
CA SER A 11 57.06 15.40 47.01
C SER A 11 57.34 15.03 45.54
N ALA A 12 58.54 14.41 45.28
CA ALA A 12 58.88 13.97 43.92
C ALA A 12 58.22 12.65 43.51
N VAL A 13 57.84 11.82 44.49
CA VAL A 13 57.19 10.51 44.24
C VAL A 13 55.67 10.70 43.99
N GLN A 14 55.06 11.72 44.60
CA GLN A 14 53.61 12.00 44.39
C GLN A 14 53.30 12.65 43.03
N THR A 15 54.23 13.36 42.42
CA THR A 15 54.02 13.94 41.09
C THR A 15 54.21 12.95 39.94
N SER A 16 54.92 11.83 40.18
CA SER A 16 55.15 10.79 39.16
C SER A 16 53.95 9.84 39.01
N ALA A 17 53.12 9.65 40.04
CA ALA A 17 51.94 8.76 39.98
C ALA A 17 50.70 9.40 39.39
N ALA A 18 50.61 10.75 39.39
CA ALA A 18 49.46 11.48 38.88
C ALA A 18 49.48 11.71 37.35
N LEU A 19 50.66 11.55 36.72
CA LEU A 19 50.79 11.75 35.26
C LEU A 19 50.11 10.68 34.40
N PRO A 20 50.17 9.38 34.72
CA PRO A 20 49.49 8.36 33.93
C PRO A 20 47.98 8.46 34.05
N ASP A 21 47.43 8.82 35.21
CA ASP A 21 45.98 8.96 35.41
C ASP A 21 45.42 10.18 34.64
N ALA A 22 46.14 11.27 34.56
CA ALA A 22 45.78 12.45 33.78
C ALA A 22 45.82 12.17 32.26
N LEU A 23 46.78 11.36 31.80
CA LEU A 23 46.92 10.96 30.41
C LEU A 23 45.77 9.99 30.01
N HIS A 24 45.39 9.05 30.87
CA HIS A 24 44.25 8.17 30.62
C HIS A 24 42.91 8.94 30.62
N SER A 25 42.73 9.91 31.49
CA SER A 25 41.54 10.73 31.50
C SER A 25 41.45 11.64 30.27
N ALA A 26 42.57 12.19 29.77
CA ALA A 26 42.60 12.98 28.55
C ALA A 26 42.33 12.13 27.29
N ALA A 27 42.86 10.91 27.23
CA ALA A 27 42.55 9.98 26.15
C ALA A 27 41.07 9.57 26.14
N ALA A 28 40.48 9.27 27.29
CA ALA A 28 39.08 8.96 27.42
C ALA A 28 38.15 10.14 26.99
N LEU A 29 38.52 11.37 27.34
CA LEU A 29 37.79 12.57 26.92
C LEU A 29 37.90 12.79 25.41
N SER A 30 39.02 12.47 24.77
CA SER A 30 39.16 12.58 23.31
C SER A 30 38.33 11.53 22.58
N GLU A 31 38.23 10.30 23.12
CA GLU A 31 37.37 9.25 22.56
C GLU A 31 35.87 9.61 22.68
N ILE A 32 35.45 10.16 23.83
CA ILE A 32 34.08 10.62 24.03
C ILE A 32 33.73 11.75 23.05
N SER A 33 34.63 12.72 22.85
CA SER A 33 34.39 13.81 21.91
C SER A 33 34.32 13.36 20.45
N ALA A 34 35.09 12.33 20.07
CA ALA A 34 35.02 11.72 18.75
C ALA A 34 33.72 10.93 18.54
N LEU A 35 33.24 10.24 19.58
CA LEU A 35 31.95 9.55 19.59
C LEU A 35 30.78 10.54 19.45
N GLU A 36 30.79 11.65 20.17
CA GLU A 36 29.76 12.70 20.09
C GLU A 36 29.71 13.32 18.68
N GLY A 37 30.86 13.60 18.05
CA GLY A 37 30.93 14.11 16.68
C GLY A 37 30.34 13.14 15.65
N ASN A 38 30.62 11.85 15.80
CA ASN A 38 30.05 10.81 14.94
C ASN A 38 28.54 10.66 15.12
N ILE A 39 28.03 10.67 16.35
CA ILE A 39 26.59 10.60 16.64
C ILE A 39 25.86 11.81 16.06
N GLN A 40 26.42 13.00 16.18
CA GLN A 40 25.85 14.21 15.63
C GLN A 40 25.81 14.18 14.09
N GLY A 41 26.87 13.65 13.46
CA GLY A 41 26.94 13.43 12.01
C GLY A 41 25.86 12.45 11.51
N PHE A 42 25.67 11.32 12.21
CA PHE A 42 24.62 10.37 11.89
C PHE A 42 23.21 10.96 12.06
N TYR A 43 23.01 11.73 13.12
CA TYR A 43 21.71 12.38 13.36
C TYR A 43 21.38 13.41 12.25
N LEU A 44 22.32 14.25 11.87
CA LEU A 44 22.15 15.20 10.77
C LEU A 44 21.94 14.49 9.43
N GLY A 45 22.70 13.40 9.17
CA GLY A 45 22.56 12.60 7.96
C GLY A 45 21.17 11.96 7.86
N THR A 46 20.69 11.33 8.94
CA THR A 46 19.35 10.74 8.96
C THR A 46 18.24 11.78 8.82
N LEU A 47 18.39 12.95 9.43
CA LEU A 47 17.45 14.06 9.30
C LEU A 47 17.35 14.54 7.84
N LEU A 48 18.50 14.72 7.17
CA LEU A 48 18.55 15.12 5.77
C LEU A 48 17.93 14.07 4.84
N LEU A 49 18.16 12.77 5.13
CA LEU A 49 17.52 11.68 4.38
C LEU A 49 16.00 11.70 4.53
N ILE A 50 15.48 11.89 5.74
CA ILE A 50 14.03 11.98 6.00
C ILE A 50 13.43 13.18 5.28
N LEU A 51 14.07 14.35 5.35
CA LEU A 51 13.63 15.56 4.66
C LEU A 51 13.65 15.39 3.13
N GLY A 52 14.74 14.82 2.59
CA GLY A 52 14.87 14.53 1.16
C GLY A 52 13.81 13.54 0.67
N PHE A 53 13.57 12.46 1.41
CA PHE A 53 12.56 11.47 1.10
C PHE A 53 11.13 12.04 1.18
N SER A 54 10.85 12.84 2.21
CA SER A 54 9.58 13.56 2.35
C SER A 54 9.34 14.50 1.17
N GLY A 55 10.34 15.30 0.79
CA GLY A 55 10.26 16.18 -0.38
C GLY A 55 10.02 15.41 -1.68
N PHE A 56 10.70 14.28 -1.87
CA PHE A 56 10.48 13.40 -3.03
C PHE A 56 9.04 12.87 -3.11
N ILE A 57 8.45 12.44 -1.97
CA ILE A 57 7.06 11.98 -1.94
C ILE A 57 6.10 13.10 -2.36
N VAL A 58 6.29 14.32 -1.85
CA VAL A 58 5.43 15.47 -2.18
C VAL A 58 5.52 15.80 -3.67
N VAL A 59 6.73 15.88 -4.21
CA VAL A 59 6.94 16.14 -5.64
C VAL A 59 6.28 15.07 -6.50
N ARG A 60 6.46 13.79 -6.15
CA ARG A 60 5.81 12.66 -6.85
C ARG A 60 4.29 12.78 -6.83
N GLN A 61 3.69 13.15 -5.70
CA GLN A 61 2.23 13.34 -5.59
C GLN A 61 1.73 14.48 -6.47
N VAL A 62 2.49 15.57 -6.57
CA VAL A 62 2.13 16.71 -7.45
C VAL A 62 2.16 16.29 -8.93
N PHE A 63 3.17 15.51 -9.35
CA PHE A 63 3.23 15.00 -10.73
C PHE A 63 2.06 14.09 -11.06
N ILE A 64 1.72 13.13 -10.19
CA ILE A 64 0.56 12.23 -10.38
C ILE A 64 -0.74 13.03 -10.50
N ARG A 65 -0.94 14.07 -9.68
CA ARG A 65 -2.14 14.91 -9.76
C ARG A 65 -2.22 15.67 -11.08
N ARG A 66 -1.11 16.24 -11.56
CA ARG A 66 -1.08 16.95 -12.84
C ARG A 66 -1.43 16.03 -14.00
N GLU A 67 -0.86 14.83 -14.02
CA GLU A 67 -1.16 13.86 -15.07
C GLU A 67 -2.63 13.46 -15.08
N LEU A 68 -3.25 13.21 -13.92
CA LEU A 68 -4.69 12.94 -13.81
C LEU A 68 -5.54 14.13 -14.26
N ASP A 69 -5.12 15.37 -14.02
CA ASP A 69 -5.83 16.56 -14.46
C ASP A 69 -5.74 16.72 -15.99
N ASP A 70 -4.61 16.45 -16.60
CA ASP A 70 -4.43 16.51 -18.05
C ASP A 70 -5.24 15.41 -18.75
N GLN A 71 -5.26 14.18 -18.22
CA GLN A 71 -6.10 13.09 -18.72
C GLN A 71 -7.59 13.46 -18.60
N ALA A 72 -8.04 13.93 -17.44
CA ALA A 72 -9.42 14.37 -17.24
C ALA A 72 -9.82 15.49 -18.21
N LYS A 73 -8.92 16.40 -18.53
CA LYS A 73 -9.17 17.48 -19.49
C LYS A 73 -9.37 16.93 -20.90
N LYS A 74 -8.48 16.05 -21.37
CA LYS A 74 -8.55 15.44 -22.71
C LYS A 74 -9.84 14.62 -22.89
N THR A 75 -10.15 13.74 -21.94
CA THR A 75 -11.37 12.93 -21.98
C THR A 75 -12.63 13.80 -21.83
N GLY A 76 -12.57 14.85 -20.99
CA GLY A 76 -13.66 15.82 -20.86
C GLY A 76 -13.93 16.64 -22.13
N GLU A 77 -12.90 16.93 -22.92
CA GLU A 77 -13.08 17.59 -24.24
C GLU A 77 -13.76 16.66 -25.23
N ARG A 78 -13.43 15.34 -25.26
CA ARG A 78 -14.11 14.34 -26.10
C ARG A 78 -15.58 14.21 -25.74
N ILE A 79 -15.89 14.15 -24.43
CA ILE A 79 -17.27 14.08 -23.94
C ILE A 79 -18.10 15.34 -24.34
N ARG A 80 -17.49 16.52 -24.22
CA ARG A 80 -18.16 17.78 -24.61
C ARG A 80 -18.38 17.91 -26.11
N ALA A 81 -17.49 17.34 -26.92
CA ALA A 81 -17.64 17.34 -28.38
C ALA A 81 -18.79 16.45 -28.88
N GLY A 82 -19.42 15.67 -27.99
CA GLY A 82 -20.56 14.81 -28.34
C GLY A 82 -20.19 13.49 -29.02
N ASN A 83 -18.89 13.17 -29.11
CA ASN A 83 -18.36 11.95 -29.73
C ASN A 83 -17.84 10.97 -28.68
N ALA A 84 -18.43 10.99 -27.47
CA ALA A 84 -17.99 10.15 -26.37
C ALA A 84 -18.47 8.71 -26.53
N SER A 85 -17.55 7.77 -26.47
CA SER A 85 -17.82 6.34 -26.35
C SER A 85 -18.07 5.93 -24.89
N SER A 86 -18.55 4.71 -24.68
CA SER A 86 -18.64 4.09 -23.35
C SER A 86 -17.28 4.07 -22.64
N ASP A 87 -16.19 3.82 -23.38
CA ASP A 87 -14.82 3.83 -22.88
C ASP A 87 -14.39 5.21 -22.36
N ASP A 88 -14.80 6.29 -23.04
CA ASP A 88 -14.49 7.66 -22.58
C ASP A 88 -15.15 7.95 -21.22
N TYR A 89 -16.40 7.51 -21.04
CA TYR A 89 -17.09 7.62 -19.76
C TYR A 89 -16.44 6.73 -18.69
N PHE A 90 -16.00 5.52 -19.03
CA PHE A 90 -15.27 4.64 -18.13
C PHE A 90 -13.91 5.24 -17.72
N GLU A 91 -13.15 5.77 -18.69
CA GLU A 91 -11.87 6.46 -18.43
C GLU A 91 -12.08 7.65 -17.49
N MET A 92 -13.08 8.51 -17.79
CA MET A 92 -13.43 9.66 -16.94
C MET A 92 -13.82 9.22 -15.54
N GLY A 93 -14.67 8.21 -15.41
CA GLY A 93 -15.08 7.65 -14.12
C GLY A 93 -13.89 7.14 -13.31
N SER A 94 -12.97 6.41 -13.95
CA SER A 94 -11.76 5.88 -13.35
C SER A 94 -10.80 6.99 -12.87
N ILE A 95 -10.65 8.05 -13.64
CA ILE A 95 -9.88 9.25 -13.25
C ILE A 95 -10.52 9.91 -12.01
N MET A 96 -11.84 10.05 -11.99
CA MET A 96 -12.57 10.66 -10.87
C MET A 96 -12.48 9.81 -9.60
N LEU A 97 -12.47 8.47 -9.70
CA LEU A 97 -12.19 7.57 -8.56
C LEU A 97 -10.81 7.83 -7.96
N ARG A 98 -9.77 7.92 -8.79
CA ARG A 98 -8.40 8.22 -8.35
C ARG A 98 -8.30 9.61 -7.71
N LYS A 99 -9.10 10.58 -8.19
CA LYS A 99 -9.21 11.93 -7.60
C LYS A 99 -10.09 11.95 -6.34
N LYS A 100 -10.70 10.84 -5.96
CA LYS A 100 -11.64 10.70 -4.84
C LYS A 100 -12.92 11.56 -4.99
N VAL A 101 -13.33 11.84 -6.22
CA VAL A 101 -14.56 12.56 -6.53
C VAL A 101 -15.66 11.54 -6.87
N TYR A 102 -16.04 10.76 -5.86
CA TYR A 102 -16.83 9.53 -6.02
C TYR A 102 -18.19 9.75 -6.66
N THR A 103 -18.91 10.83 -6.32
CA THR A 103 -20.23 11.13 -6.91
C THR A 103 -20.18 11.31 -8.42
N GLN A 104 -19.17 12.04 -8.92
CA GLN A 104 -19.00 12.24 -10.36
C GLN A 104 -18.47 10.99 -11.04
N ALA A 105 -17.59 10.23 -10.34
CA ALA A 105 -17.10 8.95 -10.83
C ALA A 105 -18.25 7.98 -11.09
N ILE A 106 -19.14 7.78 -10.11
CA ILE A 106 -20.30 6.90 -10.23
C ILE A 106 -21.19 7.30 -11.39
N ARG A 107 -21.48 8.61 -11.54
CA ARG A 107 -22.30 9.09 -12.66
C ARG A 107 -21.70 8.74 -14.02
N ASN A 108 -20.40 8.97 -14.21
CA ASN A 108 -19.73 8.63 -15.46
C ASN A 108 -19.69 7.12 -15.70
N LEU A 109 -19.42 6.33 -14.65
CA LEU A 109 -19.40 4.88 -14.75
C LEU A 109 -20.78 4.28 -15.04
N GLN A 110 -21.85 4.87 -14.52
CA GLN A 110 -23.22 4.48 -14.88
C GLN A 110 -23.50 4.74 -16.36
N LEU A 111 -23.13 5.93 -16.88
CA LEU A 111 -23.24 6.22 -18.31
C LEU A 111 -22.42 5.26 -19.17
N ALA A 112 -21.23 4.87 -18.69
CA ALA A 112 -20.43 3.85 -19.35
C ALA A 112 -21.14 2.50 -19.39
N ALA A 113 -21.71 2.05 -18.29
CA ALA A 113 -22.40 0.76 -18.20
C ALA A 113 -23.70 0.74 -19.05
N GLU A 114 -24.47 1.83 -19.04
CA GLU A 114 -25.71 1.95 -19.80
C GLU A 114 -25.48 1.92 -21.33
N ASN A 115 -24.39 2.46 -21.81
CA ASN A 115 -24.06 2.57 -23.22
C ASN A 115 -22.91 1.62 -23.64
N TRP A 116 -22.70 0.53 -22.88
CA TRP A 116 -21.59 -0.37 -23.14
C TRP A 116 -21.80 -1.18 -24.42
N GLU A 117 -20.87 -1.06 -25.35
CA GLU A 117 -20.89 -1.76 -26.64
C GLU A 117 -19.73 -2.78 -26.79
N GLY A 118 -18.86 -2.87 -25.74
CA GLY A 118 -17.70 -3.76 -25.72
C GLY A 118 -17.98 -5.16 -25.16
N ASP A 119 -16.92 -5.90 -24.89
CA ASP A 119 -16.99 -7.24 -24.34
C ASP A 119 -17.53 -7.27 -22.91
N GLU A 120 -18.13 -8.39 -22.51
CA GLU A 120 -18.67 -8.60 -21.15
C GLU A 120 -17.57 -8.56 -20.08
N GLU A 121 -16.36 -8.98 -20.40
CA GLU A 121 -15.21 -8.93 -19.51
C GLU A 121 -14.82 -7.49 -19.13
N ASP A 122 -14.87 -6.58 -20.09
CA ASP A 122 -14.60 -5.17 -19.85
C ASP A 122 -15.77 -4.49 -19.13
N LEU A 123 -17.01 -4.87 -19.41
CA LEU A 123 -18.18 -4.44 -18.64
C LEU A 123 -18.05 -4.86 -17.16
N ALA A 124 -17.47 -6.03 -16.88
CA ALA A 124 -17.19 -6.43 -15.51
C ALA A 124 -16.24 -5.46 -14.78
N GLN A 125 -15.27 -4.86 -15.50
CA GLN A 125 -14.39 -3.83 -14.93
C GLN A 125 -15.15 -2.56 -14.58
N VAL A 126 -16.15 -2.15 -15.42
CA VAL A 126 -17.02 -1.00 -15.15
C VAL A 126 -17.83 -1.23 -13.88
N HIS A 127 -18.48 -2.39 -13.75
CA HIS A 127 -19.24 -2.74 -12.55
C HIS A 127 -18.34 -2.85 -11.30
N ASN A 128 -17.13 -3.37 -11.42
CA ASN A 128 -16.17 -3.36 -10.31
C ASN A 128 -15.79 -1.94 -9.90
N ALA A 129 -15.58 -1.03 -10.85
CA ALA A 129 -15.27 0.37 -10.57
C ALA A 129 -16.48 1.09 -9.91
N LEU A 130 -17.72 0.82 -10.35
CA LEU A 130 -18.95 1.30 -9.71
C LEU A 130 -19.04 0.81 -8.27
N GLY A 131 -18.87 -0.49 -8.05
CA GLY A 131 -18.88 -1.07 -6.72
C GLY A 131 -17.84 -0.45 -5.80
N PHE A 132 -16.63 -0.21 -6.29
CA PHE A 132 -15.60 0.49 -5.55
C PHE A 132 -16.01 1.93 -5.20
N GLY A 133 -16.57 2.66 -6.15
CA GLY A 133 -17.07 4.03 -5.93
C GLY A 133 -18.16 4.09 -4.85
N TYR A 134 -19.10 3.14 -4.87
CA TYR A 134 -20.13 3.02 -3.84
C TYR A 134 -19.56 2.64 -2.48
N ALA A 135 -18.60 1.70 -2.44
CA ALA A 135 -17.94 1.29 -1.19
C ALA A 135 -17.19 2.45 -0.51
N GLU A 136 -16.54 3.30 -1.29
CA GLU A 136 -15.85 4.50 -0.78
C GLU A 136 -16.81 5.59 -0.29
N MET A 137 -18.07 5.55 -0.72
CA MET A 137 -19.16 6.39 -0.20
C MET A 137 -19.94 5.73 0.95
N GLU A 138 -19.44 4.59 1.47
CA GLU A 138 -20.09 3.79 2.53
C GLU A 138 -21.47 3.23 2.14
N LYS A 139 -21.80 3.21 0.85
CA LYS A 139 -23.03 2.62 0.28
C LYS A 139 -22.81 1.15 -0.06
N TYR A 140 -22.57 0.36 1.00
CA TYR A 140 -22.10 -1.01 0.84
C TYR A 140 -23.13 -1.94 0.17
N GLU A 141 -24.44 -1.71 0.35
CA GLU A 141 -25.50 -2.47 -0.32
C GLU A 141 -25.44 -2.31 -1.84
N ASP A 142 -25.23 -1.08 -2.32
CA ASP A 142 -25.12 -0.81 -3.75
C ASP A 142 -23.79 -1.33 -4.30
N ALA A 143 -22.70 -1.20 -3.52
CA ALA A 143 -21.39 -1.77 -3.87
C ALA A 143 -21.49 -3.30 -4.08
N ILE A 144 -22.17 -4.02 -3.19
CA ILE A 144 -22.35 -5.46 -3.26
C ILE A 144 -23.14 -5.85 -4.52
N LYS A 145 -24.17 -5.08 -4.91
CA LYS A 145 -24.92 -5.33 -6.15
C LYS A 145 -24.01 -5.26 -7.37
N GLU A 146 -23.21 -4.21 -7.45
CA GLU A 146 -22.29 -3.99 -8.57
C GLU A 146 -21.17 -5.06 -8.62
N PHE A 147 -20.57 -5.39 -7.48
CA PHE A 147 -19.57 -6.46 -7.43
C PHE A 147 -20.14 -7.84 -7.79
N LYS A 148 -21.40 -8.11 -7.46
CA LYS A 148 -22.07 -9.34 -7.89
C LYS A 148 -22.24 -9.38 -9.40
N LEU A 149 -22.68 -8.28 -10.01
CA LEU A 149 -22.78 -8.18 -11.47
C LEU A 149 -21.43 -8.41 -12.13
N ALA A 150 -20.38 -7.74 -11.64
CA ALA A 150 -19.03 -7.94 -12.14
C ALA A 150 -18.56 -9.40 -12.00
N SER A 151 -18.88 -10.09 -10.90
CA SER A 151 -18.51 -11.49 -10.68
C SER A 151 -19.28 -12.46 -11.56
N GLN A 152 -20.48 -12.10 -12.00
CA GLN A 152 -21.30 -12.88 -12.95
C GLN A 152 -20.77 -12.74 -14.38
N LEU A 153 -20.40 -11.52 -14.79
CA LEU A 153 -19.85 -11.25 -16.11
C LEU A 153 -18.46 -11.86 -16.28
N GLN A 154 -17.61 -11.77 -15.27
CA GLN A 154 -16.25 -12.33 -15.28
C GLN A 154 -15.97 -13.12 -13.99
N PRO A 155 -16.35 -14.40 -13.90
CA PRO A 155 -16.15 -15.20 -12.69
C PRO A 155 -14.69 -15.36 -12.26
N GLY A 156 -13.74 -15.32 -13.19
CA GLY A 156 -12.28 -15.37 -12.94
C GLY A 156 -11.66 -14.08 -12.38
N TYR A 157 -12.44 -13.01 -12.24
CA TYR A 157 -11.90 -11.72 -11.78
C TYR A 157 -11.72 -11.69 -10.26
N VAL A 158 -10.57 -12.17 -9.78
CA VAL A 158 -10.25 -12.34 -8.35
C VAL A 158 -10.43 -11.04 -7.55
N THR A 159 -10.12 -9.88 -8.14
CA THR A 159 -10.26 -8.59 -7.46
C THR A 159 -11.69 -8.30 -7.06
N VAL A 160 -12.67 -8.66 -7.89
CA VAL A 160 -14.11 -8.49 -7.60
C VAL A 160 -14.52 -9.28 -6.37
N TRP A 161 -14.07 -10.53 -6.25
CA TRP A 161 -14.36 -11.36 -5.10
C TRP A 161 -13.77 -10.82 -3.79
N ASN A 162 -12.55 -10.26 -3.85
CA ASN A 162 -11.96 -9.60 -2.69
C ASN A 162 -12.78 -8.36 -2.28
N ASN A 163 -13.11 -7.49 -3.25
CA ASN A 163 -13.90 -6.29 -2.99
C ASN A 163 -15.30 -6.62 -2.46
N LEU A 164 -15.91 -7.69 -2.98
CA LEU A 164 -17.20 -8.17 -2.52
C LEU A 164 -17.13 -8.69 -1.07
N GLY A 165 -16.08 -9.43 -0.74
CA GLY A 165 -15.81 -9.90 0.63
C GLY A 165 -15.65 -8.72 1.60
N ASP A 166 -14.82 -7.74 1.24
CA ASP A 166 -14.60 -6.54 2.04
C ASP A 166 -15.89 -5.73 2.26
N ALA A 167 -16.73 -5.61 1.21
CA ALA A 167 -18.00 -4.91 1.32
C ALA A 167 -18.98 -5.64 2.27
N TYR A 168 -19.02 -6.96 2.25
CA TYR A 168 -19.82 -7.73 3.20
C TYR A 168 -19.29 -7.66 4.63
N GLU A 169 -17.97 -7.68 4.80
CA GLU A 169 -17.35 -7.50 6.11
C GLU A 169 -17.72 -6.15 6.72
N LYS A 170 -17.61 -5.08 5.94
CA LYS A 170 -17.97 -3.73 6.37
C LYS A 170 -19.45 -3.61 6.75
N LEU A 171 -20.33 -4.30 6.05
CA LEU A 171 -21.75 -4.40 6.42
C LEU A 171 -22.00 -5.31 7.63
N LYS A 172 -20.97 -5.93 8.20
CA LYS A 172 -21.10 -6.94 9.28
C LYS A 172 -21.98 -8.14 8.88
N MET A 173 -22.02 -8.44 7.58
CA MET A 173 -22.78 -9.58 7.03
C MET A 173 -21.89 -10.83 6.97
N HIS A 174 -21.33 -11.25 8.11
CA HIS A 174 -20.38 -12.38 8.20
C HIS A 174 -20.89 -13.69 7.57
N LYS A 175 -22.21 -13.93 7.61
CA LYS A 175 -22.80 -15.14 7.00
C LYS A 175 -22.58 -15.21 5.48
N ASN A 176 -22.52 -14.07 4.81
CA ASN A 176 -22.33 -14.01 3.36
C ASN A 176 -20.86 -14.00 2.95
N SER A 177 -19.95 -13.55 3.83
CA SER A 177 -18.51 -13.60 3.52
C SER A 177 -17.99 -15.04 3.43
N ASN A 178 -18.48 -15.94 4.30
CA ASN A 178 -18.16 -17.38 4.22
C ASN A 178 -18.65 -18.00 2.92
N PHE A 179 -19.88 -17.67 2.50
CA PHE A 179 -20.43 -18.15 1.23
C PHE A 179 -19.59 -17.68 0.02
N ILE A 180 -19.09 -16.44 0.03
CA ILE A 180 -18.24 -15.91 -1.04
C ILE A 180 -16.88 -16.60 -1.04
N PHE A 181 -16.32 -16.86 0.13
CA PHE A 181 -15.06 -17.60 0.26
C PHE A 181 -15.18 -19.01 -0.29
N GLU A 182 -16.29 -19.72 0.02
CA GLU A 182 -16.60 -21.04 -0.56
C GLU A 182 -16.77 -20.97 -2.08
N GLN A 183 -17.50 -19.98 -2.60
CA GLN A 183 -17.65 -19.78 -4.05
C GLN A 183 -16.32 -19.50 -4.73
N LYS A 184 -15.44 -18.70 -4.11
CA LYS A 184 -14.09 -18.44 -4.61
C LYS A 184 -13.24 -19.71 -4.66
N ILE A 185 -13.30 -20.54 -3.61
CA ILE A 185 -12.61 -21.84 -3.58
C ILE A 185 -13.17 -22.76 -4.66
N LEU A 186 -14.50 -22.84 -4.79
CA LEU A 186 -15.17 -23.68 -5.80
C LEU A 186 -14.78 -23.22 -7.22
N HIS A 187 -14.71 -21.92 -7.45
CA HIS A 187 -14.32 -21.35 -8.74
C HIS A 187 -12.83 -21.59 -9.04
N LEU A 188 -11.94 -21.40 -8.05
CA LEU A 188 -10.52 -21.75 -8.19
C LEU A 188 -10.35 -23.25 -8.44
N ALA A 189 -11.15 -24.09 -7.76
CA ALA A 189 -11.18 -25.51 -8.00
C ALA A 189 -11.64 -25.86 -9.43
N GLN A 190 -12.60 -25.12 -9.96
CA GLN A 190 -13.11 -25.30 -11.32
C GLN A 190 -12.08 -24.81 -12.37
N CYS A 191 -11.37 -23.71 -12.10
CA CYS A 191 -10.24 -23.27 -12.90
C CYS A 191 -9.06 -24.26 -12.84
N ASP A 192 -8.77 -24.85 -11.67
CA ASP A 192 -7.73 -25.88 -11.53
C ASP A 192 -8.10 -27.16 -12.26
N ILE A 193 -9.38 -27.54 -12.30
CA ILE A 193 -9.86 -28.67 -13.10
C ILE A 193 -9.65 -28.39 -14.59
N LEU A 194 -9.94 -27.17 -15.05
CA LEU A 194 -9.72 -26.76 -16.43
C LEU A 194 -8.20 -26.68 -16.77
N LEU A 195 -7.39 -26.18 -15.84
CA LEU A 195 -5.93 -26.18 -15.98
C LEU A 195 -5.32 -27.58 -15.89
N LYS A 196 -5.91 -28.49 -15.09
CA LYS A 196 -5.49 -29.88 -14.98
C LYS A 196 -5.76 -30.67 -16.28
N TYR A 197 -6.85 -30.34 -16.97
CA TYR A 197 -7.13 -30.88 -18.31
C TYR A 197 -6.15 -30.33 -19.35
N SER A 198 -5.60 -29.12 -19.16
CA SER A 198 -4.65 -28.50 -20.05
C SER A 198 -3.17 -28.81 -19.72
N PHE A 199 -2.77 -29.03 -18.47
CA PHE A 199 -1.37 -29.09 -18.03
C PHE A 199 -0.96 -30.22 -17.06
N GLY A 200 -1.82 -31.15 -16.68
CA GLY A 200 -1.41 -32.41 -16.01
C GLY A 200 -0.72 -32.27 -14.63
N LYS A 201 -0.86 -31.20 -13.86
CA LYS A 201 -0.25 -31.05 -12.52
C LYS A 201 -1.26 -30.72 -11.42
N LEU A 202 -1.26 -31.56 -10.37
CA LEU A 202 -1.89 -31.35 -9.05
C LEU A 202 -1.35 -30.06 -8.39
N SER A 203 -2.00 -29.27 -7.62
CA SER A 203 -3.09 -29.38 -6.69
C SER A 203 -3.02 -28.19 -5.72
N ILE A 204 -3.68 -27.08 -6.05
CA ILE A 204 -3.98 -26.01 -5.08
C ILE A 204 -5.11 -26.44 -4.14
N ILE A 205 -5.98 -27.34 -4.62
CA ILE A 205 -7.14 -27.88 -3.89
C ILE A 205 -6.73 -28.71 -2.66
N GLU A 206 -5.68 -29.53 -2.77
CA GLU A 206 -5.19 -30.31 -1.62
C GLU A 206 -4.62 -29.40 -0.51
N LYS A 207 -3.96 -28.32 -0.90
CA LYS A 207 -3.43 -27.34 0.09
C LYS A 207 -4.54 -26.53 0.75
N ALA A 208 -5.57 -26.12 -0.01
CA ALA A 208 -6.72 -25.40 0.53
C ALA A 208 -7.57 -26.30 1.45
N PHE A 209 -7.77 -27.56 1.09
CA PHE A 209 -8.48 -28.54 1.92
C PHE A 209 -7.72 -28.88 3.22
N LEU A 210 -6.39 -28.99 3.17
CA LEU A 210 -5.54 -29.20 4.35
C LEU A 210 -5.50 -27.98 5.27
N LEU A 211 -5.63 -26.76 4.73
CA LEU A 211 -5.72 -25.54 5.53
C LEU A 211 -7.09 -25.37 6.18
N PHE A 212 -8.16 -25.85 5.55
CA PHE A 212 -9.52 -25.81 6.08
C PHE A 212 -9.71 -26.76 7.28
N ASN A 213 -9.19 -28.00 7.19
CA ASN A 213 -9.28 -28.99 8.29
C ASN A 213 -8.35 -28.72 9.47
N LYS A 214 -7.52 -27.68 9.45
CA LYS A 214 -6.62 -27.34 10.55
C LYS A 214 -7.21 -26.31 11.52
N HIS A 215 -8.41 -25.81 11.24
CA HIS A 215 -9.11 -24.80 12.05
C HIS A 215 -10.45 -25.28 12.63
N GLU A 216 -10.76 -26.60 12.58
CA GLU A 216 -11.70 -27.28 13.48
C GLU A 216 -10.92 -27.91 14.68
#